data_4035b1279f50e051f40c4921f1fafd2f
#
_entry.id   4035b1279f50e051f40c4921f1fafd2f
#
_cell.length_a   1.000
_cell.length_b   1.000
_cell.length_c   1.000
_cell.angle_alpha   90.00
_cell.angle_beta   90.00
_cell.angle_gamma   90.00
#
_symmetry.space_group_name_H-M   'P 1'
#
loop_
_entity.id
_entity.type
_entity.pdbx_description
1 polymer ?
#
loop_
_entity_poly.entity_id
_entity_poly.type
_entity_poly.pdbx_seq_one_letter_code
_entity_poly.pdbx_strand_id
1 'polypeptide(L)'
;VTDIRYTGHKIYKGKPEIPKQPSTYANNENESTTLELYAFDSVTGLKITLYYTVFEDYGVMTRHVRAENTADGTLEIERIFSLCLNLPSMDYDLITLYGRHTKERNIERRALAHGIQGVESKRGVSGHCQNPFAALVEKNTDENHGIAYGFNLVYSGNFSALCECDFNYTTRLIMGINPADFSWNLRKNEFFDSPEAVMVFTENGVGEMSRIFHRFYNNNL
;
A
#
# COMPACT_ATOMS: atom_id res chain seq x y z
N VAL A 1 -7.74 -13.44 -20.17
CA VAL A 1 -8.20 -12.05 -20.15
C VAL A 1 -9.23 -11.95 -19.03
N THR A 2 -9.03 -11.05 -18.07
CA THR A 2 -9.98 -10.79 -16.99
C THR A 2 -10.92 -9.65 -17.38
N ASP A 3 -12.21 -9.74 -16.99
CA ASP A 3 -13.22 -8.69 -17.17
C ASP A 3 -13.81 -8.30 -15.79
N ILE A 4 -12.96 -7.71 -14.96
CA ILE A 4 -13.33 -7.29 -13.59
C ILE A 4 -14.20 -6.04 -13.65
N ARG A 5 -15.44 -6.13 -13.16
CA ARG A 5 -16.42 -5.04 -13.14
C ARG A 5 -16.86 -4.71 -11.74
N TYR A 6 -17.03 -3.42 -11.48
CA TYR A 6 -17.62 -2.93 -10.23
C TYR A 6 -19.04 -3.48 -10.05
N THR A 7 -19.36 -3.99 -8.86
CA THR A 7 -20.65 -4.58 -8.53
C THR A 7 -21.36 -3.89 -7.36
N GLY A 8 -20.67 -3.05 -6.61
CA GLY A 8 -21.27 -2.33 -5.48
C GLY A 8 -20.24 -1.88 -4.46
N HIS A 9 -20.71 -1.25 -3.39
CA HIS A 9 -19.88 -0.83 -2.27
C HIS A 9 -20.66 -0.82 -0.97
N LYS A 10 -19.94 -0.76 0.15
CA LYS A 10 -20.46 -0.57 1.49
C LYS A 10 -19.59 0.41 2.27
N ILE A 11 -20.21 1.28 3.05
CA ILE A 11 -19.53 2.19 3.99
C ILE A 11 -20.04 1.90 5.40
N TYR A 12 -19.13 1.81 6.37
CA TYR A 12 -19.48 1.55 7.76
C TYR A 12 -18.40 2.07 8.72
N LYS A 13 -18.74 2.20 9.99
CA LYS A 13 -17.81 2.55 11.06
C LYS A 13 -16.98 1.34 11.48
N GLY A 14 -15.75 1.60 11.90
CA GLY A 14 -14.81 0.56 12.31
C GLY A 14 -13.92 0.06 11.16
N LYS A 15 -12.94 -0.75 11.54
CA LYS A 15 -11.97 -1.39 10.65
C LYS A 15 -12.08 -2.90 10.74
N PRO A 16 -12.22 -3.62 9.61
CA PRO A 16 -12.24 -5.08 9.64
C PRO A 16 -10.85 -5.65 9.95
N GLU A 17 -10.82 -6.78 10.62
CA GLU A 17 -9.59 -7.55 10.81
C GLU A 17 -9.10 -8.12 9.47
N ILE A 18 -7.78 -8.20 9.31
CA ILE A 18 -7.14 -8.91 8.21
C ILE A 18 -6.60 -10.24 8.78
N PRO A 19 -7.29 -11.37 8.53
CA PRO A 19 -6.92 -12.63 9.12
C PRO A 19 -5.50 -13.07 8.75
N LYS A 20 -4.72 -13.53 9.73
CA LYS A 20 -3.38 -14.11 9.53
C LYS A 20 -2.32 -13.15 8.95
N GLN A 21 -2.60 -11.87 8.90
CA GLN A 21 -1.66 -10.84 8.46
C GLN A 21 -1.44 -9.82 9.59
N PRO A 22 -0.23 -9.27 9.74
CA PRO A 22 -0.06 -8.09 10.58
C PRO A 22 -0.85 -6.94 9.97
N SER A 23 -1.59 -6.21 10.79
CA SER A 23 -2.38 -5.08 10.36
C SER A 23 -2.61 -4.09 11.49
N THR A 24 -2.89 -2.85 11.13
CA THR A 24 -3.37 -1.88 12.09
C THR A 24 -4.78 -2.21 12.55
N TYR A 25 -5.18 -1.70 13.69
CA TYR A 25 -6.50 -1.92 14.28
C TYR A 25 -7.15 -0.60 14.73
N ALA A 26 -8.46 -0.58 14.87
CA ALA A 26 -9.21 0.51 15.49
C ALA A 26 -9.51 0.14 16.94
N ASN A 27 -9.27 1.03 17.89
CA ASN A 27 -9.54 0.80 19.33
C ASN A 27 -11.02 0.77 19.63
N ASN A 28 -11.84 1.43 18.80
CA ASN A 28 -13.29 1.40 18.85
C ASN A 28 -13.89 1.67 17.46
N GLU A 29 -15.18 1.39 17.29
CA GLU A 29 -15.87 1.52 16.01
C GLU A 29 -15.90 2.95 15.45
N ASN A 30 -15.85 3.98 16.31
CA ASN A 30 -15.95 5.38 15.88
C ASN A 30 -14.59 5.96 15.43
N GLU A 31 -13.49 5.28 15.72
CA GLU A 31 -12.13 5.74 15.37
C GLU A 31 -11.85 5.72 13.86
N SER A 32 -12.60 4.93 13.13
CA SER A 32 -12.39 4.79 11.70
C SER A 32 -13.68 4.61 10.92
N THR A 33 -13.60 4.87 9.62
CA THR A 33 -14.67 4.59 8.66
C THR A 33 -14.08 3.77 7.51
N THR A 34 -14.73 2.66 7.16
CA THR A 34 -14.29 1.76 6.09
C THR A 34 -15.22 1.84 4.90
N LEU A 35 -14.62 1.95 3.72
CA LEU A 35 -15.24 1.74 2.42
C LEU A 35 -14.77 0.39 1.86
N GLU A 36 -15.72 -0.49 1.55
CA GLU A 36 -15.50 -1.69 0.74
C GLU A 36 -16.01 -1.45 -0.68
N LEU A 37 -15.15 -1.66 -1.67
CA LEU A 37 -15.54 -1.66 -3.09
C LEU A 37 -15.53 -3.09 -3.60
N TYR A 38 -16.62 -3.53 -4.18
CA TYR A 38 -16.78 -4.88 -4.72
C TYR A 38 -16.63 -4.88 -6.23
N ALA A 39 -15.84 -5.82 -6.74
CA ALA A 39 -15.71 -6.07 -8.17
C ALA A 39 -15.74 -7.58 -8.43
N PHE A 40 -16.24 -7.95 -9.58
CA PHE A 40 -16.41 -9.35 -9.96
C PHE A 40 -16.06 -9.58 -11.43
N ASP A 41 -15.35 -10.66 -11.68
CA ASP A 41 -15.08 -11.19 -13.03
C ASP A 41 -15.97 -12.42 -13.26
N SER A 42 -16.97 -12.26 -14.12
CA SER A 42 -17.90 -13.34 -14.42
C SER A 42 -17.30 -14.48 -15.27
N VAL A 43 -16.16 -14.26 -15.90
CA VAL A 43 -15.47 -15.25 -16.72
C VAL A 43 -14.67 -16.22 -15.87
N THR A 44 -13.92 -15.69 -14.91
CA THR A 44 -13.03 -16.48 -14.04
C THR A 44 -13.67 -16.84 -12.71
N GLY A 45 -14.73 -16.15 -12.29
CA GLY A 45 -15.32 -16.26 -10.95
C GLY A 45 -14.48 -15.59 -9.87
N LEU A 46 -13.56 -14.70 -10.26
CA LEU A 46 -12.76 -13.94 -9.31
C LEU A 46 -13.57 -12.77 -8.75
N LYS A 47 -13.72 -12.75 -7.42
CA LYS A 47 -14.28 -11.62 -6.69
C LYS A 47 -13.15 -10.83 -6.01
N ILE A 48 -13.16 -9.53 -6.18
CA ILE A 48 -12.22 -8.61 -5.55
C ILE A 48 -12.97 -7.70 -4.60
N THR A 49 -12.44 -7.53 -3.39
CA THR A 49 -12.87 -6.49 -2.45
C THR A 49 -11.69 -5.58 -2.16
N LEU A 50 -11.86 -4.29 -2.43
CA LEU A 50 -10.89 -3.26 -2.05
C LEU A 50 -11.37 -2.61 -0.76
N TYR A 51 -10.54 -2.66 0.27
CA TYR A 51 -10.81 -2.05 1.55
C TYR A 51 -10.04 -0.74 1.67
N TYR A 52 -10.73 0.34 2.01
CA TYR A 52 -10.16 1.63 2.35
C TYR A 52 -10.67 2.03 3.73
N THR A 53 -9.79 2.15 4.71
CA THR A 53 -10.16 2.58 6.05
C THR A 53 -9.50 3.92 6.37
N VAL A 54 -10.31 4.90 6.73
CA VAL A 54 -9.85 6.26 7.09
C VAL A 54 -9.91 6.41 8.60
N PHE A 55 -8.79 6.84 9.18
CA PHE A 55 -8.65 7.26 10.57
C PHE A 55 -8.56 8.79 10.58
N GLU A 56 -9.72 9.43 10.73
CA GLU A 56 -9.86 10.88 10.52
C GLU A 56 -9.01 11.69 11.49
N ASP A 57 -8.99 11.32 12.79
CA ASP A 57 -8.24 12.02 13.83
C ASP A 57 -6.72 12.00 13.62
N TYR A 58 -6.22 11.00 12.88
CA TYR A 58 -4.80 10.88 12.55
C TYR A 58 -4.45 11.44 11.15
N GLY A 59 -5.42 11.63 10.27
CA GLY A 59 -5.17 11.91 8.86
C GLY A 59 -4.52 10.73 8.12
N VAL A 60 -4.87 9.51 8.50
CA VAL A 60 -4.31 8.26 7.96
C VAL A 60 -5.38 7.50 7.20
N MET A 61 -4.98 6.91 6.08
CA MET A 61 -5.79 5.94 5.34
C MET A 61 -5.02 4.62 5.21
N THR A 62 -5.70 3.50 5.47
CA THR A 62 -5.15 2.17 5.22
C THR A 62 -5.86 1.50 4.06
N ARG A 63 -5.16 0.59 3.39
CA ARG A 63 -5.71 -0.13 2.24
C ARG A 63 -5.19 -1.57 2.18
N HIS A 64 -6.10 -2.50 1.88
CA HIS A 64 -5.73 -3.87 1.47
C HIS A 64 -6.72 -4.39 0.41
N VAL A 65 -6.38 -5.52 -0.18
CA VAL A 65 -7.18 -6.16 -1.24
C VAL A 65 -7.44 -7.60 -0.86
N ARG A 66 -8.70 -8.02 -0.94
CA ARG A 66 -9.09 -9.43 -0.86
C ARG A 66 -9.43 -9.95 -2.25
N ALA A 67 -8.81 -11.05 -2.63
CA ALA A 67 -9.16 -11.84 -3.81
C ALA A 67 -9.82 -13.14 -3.35
N GLU A 68 -11.00 -13.48 -3.88
CA GLU A 68 -11.79 -14.66 -3.53
C GLU A 68 -12.15 -15.44 -4.80
N ASN A 69 -11.97 -16.74 -4.78
CA ASN A 69 -12.39 -17.63 -5.86
C ASN A 69 -13.81 -18.16 -5.60
N THR A 70 -14.77 -17.80 -6.44
CA THR A 70 -16.16 -18.28 -6.35
C THR A 70 -16.47 -19.40 -7.37
N ALA A 71 -15.53 -19.72 -8.27
CA ALA A 71 -15.69 -20.78 -9.28
C ALA A 71 -15.28 -22.16 -8.75
N ASP A 72 -15.66 -23.22 -9.45
CA ASP A 72 -15.33 -24.62 -9.09
C ASP A 72 -13.86 -24.98 -9.31
N GLY A 73 -13.16 -24.26 -10.19
CA GLY A 73 -11.74 -24.47 -10.49
C GLY A 73 -10.81 -23.82 -9.47
N THR A 74 -9.51 -24.02 -9.66
CA THR A 74 -8.46 -23.32 -8.90
C THR A 74 -8.04 -22.06 -9.66
N LEU A 75 -7.98 -20.91 -8.98
CA LEU A 75 -7.40 -19.69 -9.51
C LEU A 75 -6.00 -19.50 -8.94
N GLU A 76 -5.04 -19.19 -9.78
CA GLU A 76 -3.69 -18.83 -9.38
C GLU A 76 -3.53 -17.30 -9.39
N ILE A 77 -3.11 -16.74 -8.25
CA ILE A 77 -2.77 -15.33 -8.12
C ILE A 77 -1.24 -15.22 -8.27
N GLU A 78 -0.78 -14.65 -9.37
CA GLU A 78 0.64 -14.40 -9.62
C GLU A 78 1.10 -13.01 -9.13
N ARG A 79 0.14 -12.10 -8.92
CA ARG A 79 0.42 -10.73 -8.49
C ARG A 79 -0.77 -10.13 -7.76
N ILE A 80 -0.51 -9.55 -6.58
CA ILE A 80 -1.47 -8.76 -5.83
C ILE A 80 -0.77 -7.61 -5.12
N PHE A 81 -1.14 -6.37 -5.44
CA PHE A 81 -0.62 -5.19 -4.77
C PHE A 81 -1.64 -4.65 -3.78
N SER A 82 -1.15 -4.28 -2.60
CA SER A 82 -1.96 -3.67 -1.54
C SER A 82 -2.40 -2.26 -1.91
N LEU A 83 -1.54 -1.53 -2.65
CA LEU A 83 -1.77 -0.15 -3.07
C LEU A 83 -1.43 0.02 -4.54
N CYS A 84 -2.28 0.79 -5.23
CA CYS A 84 -2.01 1.39 -6.52
C CYS A 84 -2.61 2.80 -6.50
N LEU A 85 -1.75 3.81 -6.59
CA LEU A 85 -2.13 5.23 -6.59
C LEU A 85 -1.59 5.90 -7.84
N ASN A 86 -2.45 6.67 -8.54
CA ASN A 86 -2.04 7.49 -9.66
C ASN A 86 -2.08 8.96 -9.25
N LEU A 87 -0.99 9.69 -9.53
CA LEU A 87 -0.86 11.12 -9.35
C LEU A 87 -0.72 11.80 -10.71
N PRO A 88 -1.31 12.99 -10.89
CA PRO A 88 -1.40 13.64 -12.19
C PRO A 88 -0.12 14.34 -12.64
N SER A 89 0.97 14.22 -11.90
CA SER A 89 2.27 14.85 -12.18
C SER A 89 3.40 13.87 -11.91
N MET A 90 4.58 14.13 -12.50
CA MET A 90 5.84 13.49 -12.13
C MET A 90 6.79 14.46 -11.36
N ASP A 91 6.35 15.66 -11.04
CA ASP A 91 7.15 16.67 -10.36
C ASP A 91 7.30 16.40 -8.86
N TYR A 92 7.65 15.15 -8.53
CA TYR A 92 7.94 14.71 -7.17
C TYR A 92 9.38 14.22 -7.04
N ASP A 93 9.88 14.26 -5.82
CA ASP A 93 11.03 13.48 -5.39
C ASP A 93 10.53 12.22 -4.66
N LEU A 94 11.19 11.11 -4.94
CA LEU A 94 10.99 9.85 -4.22
C LEU A 94 11.93 9.78 -3.03
N ILE A 95 11.38 9.59 -1.84
CA ILE A 95 12.14 9.29 -0.63
C ILE A 95 12.01 7.81 -0.31
N THR A 96 13.14 7.15 -0.07
CA THR A 96 13.22 5.75 0.36
C THR A 96 14.21 5.60 1.51
N LEU A 97 14.10 4.49 2.25
CA LEU A 97 14.96 4.19 3.37
C LEU A 97 15.85 2.98 3.03
N TYR A 98 17.15 3.13 3.21
CA TYR A 98 18.13 2.07 2.99
C TYR A 98 19.08 1.93 4.18
N GLY A 99 19.81 0.85 4.23
CA GLY A 99 20.79 0.70 5.30
C GLY A 99 21.51 -0.64 5.32
N ARG A 100 22.28 -0.77 6.39
CA ARG A 100 22.99 -2.00 6.75
C ARG A 100 23.01 -2.13 8.28
N HIS A 101 23.44 -3.27 8.78
CA HIS A 101 23.66 -3.46 10.20
C HIS A 101 24.45 -2.29 10.82
N THR A 102 23.93 -1.70 11.90
CA THR A 102 24.43 -0.50 12.62
C THR A 102 24.31 0.83 11.86
N LYS A 103 23.75 0.84 10.67
CA LYS A 103 23.46 2.04 9.85
C LYS A 103 22.17 1.85 9.08
N GLU A 104 21.08 1.60 9.80
CA GLU A 104 19.75 1.38 9.25
C GLU A 104 19.05 2.72 8.98
N ARG A 105 18.05 2.69 8.08
CA ARG A 105 17.11 3.77 7.81
C ARG A 105 17.75 5.10 7.38
N ASN A 106 18.83 5.03 6.62
CA ASN A 106 19.32 6.23 5.97
C ASN A 106 18.31 6.71 4.92
N ILE A 107 18.09 8.02 4.88
CA ILE A 107 17.17 8.63 3.92
C ILE A 107 17.89 8.83 2.59
N GLU A 108 17.26 8.36 1.52
CA GLU A 108 17.64 8.71 0.15
C GLU A 108 16.49 9.47 -0.51
N ARG A 109 16.80 10.63 -1.08
CA ARG A 109 15.86 11.46 -1.84
C ARG A 109 16.39 11.65 -3.24
N ARG A 110 15.57 11.35 -4.25
CA ARG A 110 15.91 11.47 -5.67
C ARG A 110 14.71 11.94 -6.48
N ALA A 111 14.96 12.79 -7.48
CA ALA A 111 13.94 13.22 -8.41
C ALA A 111 13.40 12.02 -9.21
N LEU A 112 12.09 12.01 -9.45
CA LEU A 112 11.48 11.05 -10.36
C LEU A 112 11.94 11.32 -11.81
N ALA A 113 12.11 10.24 -12.56
CA ALA A 113 12.42 10.25 -13.98
C ALA A 113 11.49 9.26 -14.70
N HIS A 114 11.41 9.32 -16.03
CA HIS A 114 10.64 8.35 -16.81
C HIS A 114 11.11 6.91 -16.56
N GLY A 115 10.16 5.99 -16.51
CA GLY A 115 10.39 4.59 -16.20
C GLY A 115 10.10 4.24 -14.75
N ILE A 116 10.64 3.12 -14.27
CA ILE A 116 10.35 2.56 -12.97
C ILE A 116 11.49 2.84 -11.99
N GLN A 117 11.17 3.35 -10.82
CA GLN A 117 12.08 3.60 -9.71
C GLN A 117 11.43 3.09 -8.42
N GLY A 118 12.22 2.70 -7.44
CA GLY A 118 11.69 2.24 -6.16
C GLY A 118 12.63 1.35 -5.39
N VAL A 119 12.09 0.63 -4.44
CA VAL A 119 12.79 -0.33 -3.59
C VAL A 119 12.03 -1.65 -3.51
N GLU A 120 12.76 -2.73 -3.36
CA GLU A 120 12.18 -4.07 -3.24
C GLU A 120 13.05 -4.98 -2.36
N SER A 121 12.47 -6.06 -1.88
CA SER A 121 13.20 -7.19 -1.29
C SER A 121 12.73 -8.51 -1.91
N LYS A 122 13.72 -9.39 -2.19
CA LYS A 122 13.54 -10.76 -2.67
C LYS A 122 14.29 -11.76 -1.77
N ARG A 123 14.54 -11.40 -0.51
CA ARG A 123 15.41 -12.13 0.42
C ARG A 123 14.64 -12.99 1.43
N GLY A 124 13.33 -13.10 1.27
CA GLY A 124 12.44 -13.74 2.24
C GLY A 124 11.98 -12.80 3.36
N VAL A 125 12.65 -11.67 3.55
CA VAL A 125 12.30 -10.67 4.56
C VAL A 125 12.45 -9.25 3.99
N SER A 126 11.75 -8.26 4.56
CA SER A 126 11.93 -6.85 4.21
C SER A 126 13.33 -6.34 4.61
N GLY A 127 13.82 -6.73 5.79
CA GLY A 127 15.19 -6.49 6.24
C GLY A 127 15.57 -5.02 6.39
N HIS A 128 16.87 -4.80 6.67
CA HIS A 128 17.45 -3.47 6.91
C HIS A 128 18.04 -2.82 5.65
N CYS A 129 18.27 -3.59 4.59
CA CYS A 129 18.84 -3.06 3.36
C CYS A 129 17.90 -2.06 2.68
N GLN A 130 16.61 -2.34 2.71
CA GLN A 130 15.55 -1.47 2.21
C GLN A 130 14.28 -1.72 3.04
N ASN A 131 13.65 -0.64 3.48
CA ASN A 131 12.43 -0.73 4.26
C ASN A 131 11.19 -0.70 3.35
N PRO A 132 10.08 -1.33 3.74
CA PRO A 132 8.82 -1.28 3.01
C PRO A 132 8.13 0.08 3.16
N PHE A 133 8.86 1.14 2.81
CA PHE A 133 8.48 2.53 2.91
C PHE A 133 8.87 3.29 1.63
N ALA A 134 8.00 4.18 1.21
CA ALA A 134 8.26 5.17 0.17
C ALA A 134 7.54 6.47 0.53
N ALA A 135 8.07 7.61 0.11
CA ALA A 135 7.31 8.84 0.13
C ALA A 135 7.51 9.60 -1.20
N LEU A 136 6.46 10.26 -1.65
CA LEU A 136 6.50 11.21 -2.75
C LEU A 136 6.33 12.62 -2.18
N VAL A 137 7.28 13.48 -2.46
CA VAL A 137 7.27 14.85 -1.96
C VAL A 137 7.45 15.84 -3.11
N GLU A 138 6.85 17.00 -3.01
CA GLU A 138 7.14 18.08 -3.95
C GLU A 138 8.61 18.53 -3.82
N LYS A 139 9.19 19.06 -4.91
CA LYS A 139 10.63 19.39 -4.98
C LYS A 139 11.11 20.32 -3.88
N ASN A 140 10.23 21.25 -3.45
CA ASN A 140 10.56 22.24 -2.41
C ASN A 140 10.16 21.81 -0.99
N THR A 141 9.69 20.57 -0.82
CA THR A 141 9.33 20.04 0.49
C THR A 141 10.57 19.84 1.34
N ASP A 142 10.53 20.35 2.55
CA ASP A 142 11.54 20.17 3.59
C ASP A 142 10.96 19.50 4.83
N GLU A 143 11.66 19.60 5.96
CA GLU A 143 11.25 19.03 7.26
C GLU A 143 9.92 19.61 7.76
N ASN A 144 9.66 20.91 7.51
CA ASN A 144 8.57 21.67 8.11
C ASN A 144 7.53 22.20 7.11
N HIS A 145 7.81 22.16 5.82
CA HIS A 145 6.97 22.75 4.78
C HIS A 145 6.88 21.86 3.54
N GLY A 146 5.77 22.00 2.81
CA GLY A 146 5.53 21.37 1.53
C GLY A 146 4.76 20.05 1.61
N ILE A 147 4.29 19.60 0.46
CA ILE A 147 3.44 18.42 0.33
C ILE A 147 4.26 17.16 0.43
N ALA A 148 3.81 16.23 1.27
CA ALA A 148 4.37 14.89 1.42
C ALA A 148 3.26 13.83 1.43
N TYR A 149 3.42 12.81 0.60
CA TYR A 149 2.64 11.58 0.59
C TYR A 149 3.53 10.46 1.11
N GLY A 150 3.21 9.90 2.28
CA GLY A 150 3.94 8.78 2.86
C GLY A 150 3.21 7.46 2.66
N PHE A 151 3.95 6.39 2.39
CA PHE A 151 3.42 5.05 2.15
C PHE A 151 4.26 4.03 2.90
N ASN A 152 3.61 3.17 3.67
CA ASN A 152 4.27 2.10 4.40
C ASN A 152 3.47 0.80 4.25
N LEU A 153 4.16 -0.32 4.02
CA LEU A 153 3.55 -1.64 3.98
C LEU A 153 3.75 -2.34 5.32
N VAL A 154 2.66 -2.75 5.97
CA VAL A 154 2.70 -3.52 7.22
C VAL A 154 2.96 -4.98 6.88
N TYR A 155 4.22 -5.28 6.56
CA TYR A 155 4.62 -6.60 6.09
C TYR A 155 6.13 -6.83 6.30
N SER A 156 6.50 -8.03 6.70
CA SER A 156 7.90 -8.40 6.96
C SER A 156 8.53 -9.32 5.89
N GLY A 157 7.77 -9.74 4.89
CA GLY A 157 8.24 -10.61 3.80
C GLY A 157 8.83 -9.87 2.62
N ASN A 158 8.89 -10.54 1.47
CA ASN A 158 9.31 -9.94 0.20
C ASN A 158 8.30 -8.89 -0.26
N PHE A 159 8.76 -7.68 -0.47
CA PHE A 159 7.91 -6.56 -0.87
C PHE A 159 8.46 -5.83 -2.09
N SER A 160 7.62 -5.07 -2.76
CA SER A 160 8.05 -4.03 -3.69
C SER A 160 7.23 -2.75 -3.48
N ALA A 161 7.91 -1.61 -3.60
CA ALA A 161 7.35 -0.26 -3.61
C ALA A 161 7.96 0.48 -4.80
N LEU A 162 7.18 0.64 -5.87
CA LEU A 162 7.66 1.10 -7.17
C LEU A 162 6.86 2.33 -7.60
N CYS A 163 7.56 3.32 -8.14
CA CYS A 163 7.00 4.46 -8.84
C CYS A 163 7.30 4.33 -10.33
N GLU A 164 6.29 4.35 -11.15
CA GLU A 164 6.38 4.40 -12.60
C GLU A 164 5.97 5.80 -13.06
N CYS A 165 6.84 6.47 -13.81
CA CYS A 165 6.53 7.71 -14.49
C CYS A 165 6.36 7.42 -15.97
N ASP A 166 5.17 7.69 -16.50
CA ASP A 166 4.83 7.42 -17.89
C ASP A 166 5.16 8.59 -18.82
N PHE A 167 4.95 8.39 -20.12
CA PHE A 167 5.17 9.41 -21.15
C PHE A 167 4.20 10.60 -21.09
N ASN A 168 3.09 10.50 -20.32
CA ASN A 168 2.15 11.59 -20.08
C ASN A 168 2.53 12.42 -18.85
N TYR A 169 3.71 12.18 -18.27
CA TYR A 169 4.18 12.83 -17.04
C TYR A 169 3.29 12.55 -15.82
N THR A 170 2.63 11.38 -15.79
CA THR A 170 1.90 10.93 -14.63
C THR A 170 2.74 9.93 -13.81
N THR A 171 2.49 9.90 -12.50
CA THR A 171 3.17 8.98 -11.59
C THR A 171 2.20 7.93 -11.08
N ARG A 172 2.57 6.65 -11.21
CA ARG A 172 1.88 5.54 -10.56
C ARG A 172 2.77 4.96 -9.47
N LEU A 173 2.29 4.99 -8.23
CA LEU A 173 2.93 4.28 -7.12
C LEU A 173 2.16 2.98 -6.85
N ILE A 174 2.88 1.86 -6.83
CA ILE A 174 2.37 0.56 -6.43
C ILE A 174 3.18 0.03 -5.25
N MET A 175 2.50 -0.64 -4.30
CA MET A 175 3.13 -1.23 -3.13
C MET A 175 2.42 -2.52 -2.73
N GLY A 176 3.18 -3.55 -2.38
CA GLY A 176 2.64 -4.84 -1.93
C GLY A 176 3.67 -5.95 -1.91
N ILE A 177 3.19 -7.20 -1.95
CA ILE A 177 4.06 -8.38 -2.04
C ILE A 177 4.86 -8.31 -3.35
N ASN A 178 6.17 -8.60 -3.26
CA ASN A 178 7.00 -8.71 -4.46
C ASN A 178 6.51 -9.86 -5.34
N PRO A 179 6.15 -9.62 -6.60
CA PRO A 179 5.64 -10.67 -7.48
C PRO A 179 6.70 -11.68 -7.94
N ALA A 180 8.00 -11.40 -7.70
CA ALA A 180 9.04 -12.38 -7.99
C ALA A 180 8.89 -13.58 -7.04
N ASP A 181 8.81 -14.76 -7.60
CA ASP A 181 8.64 -16.04 -6.89
C ASP A 181 7.36 -16.10 -6.02
N PHE A 182 6.36 -15.25 -6.30
CA PHE A 182 5.06 -15.29 -5.65
C PHE A 182 4.02 -15.98 -6.55
N SER A 183 3.34 -16.95 -5.99
CA SER A 183 2.16 -17.57 -6.56
C SER A 183 1.27 -18.08 -5.42
N TRP A 184 -0.03 -17.91 -5.55
CA TRP A 184 -0.99 -18.37 -4.57
C TRP A 184 -2.20 -19.00 -5.22
N ASN A 185 -2.43 -20.30 -4.94
CA ASN A 185 -3.55 -21.03 -5.46
C ASN A 185 -4.78 -20.90 -4.56
N LEU A 186 -5.88 -20.39 -5.09
CA LEU A 186 -7.18 -20.31 -4.44
C LEU A 186 -8.12 -21.41 -4.99
N ARG A 187 -8.53 -22.32 -4.12
CA ARG A 187 -9.62 -23.24 -4.39
C ARG A 187 -10.96 -22.52 -4.26
N LYS A 188 -12.03 -23.18 -4.68
CA LYS A 188 -13.39 -22.63 -4.51
C LYS A 188 -13.66 -22.20 -3.07
N ASN A 189 -14.19 -20.99 -2.90
CA ASN A 189 -14.50 -20.33 -1.63
C ASN A 189 -13.29 -20.02 -0.75
N GLU A 190 -12.06 -20.14 -1.26
CA GLU A 190 -10.88 -19.64 -0.59
C GLU A 190 -10.62 -18.18 -0.98
N PHE A 191 -9.98 -17.45 -0.08
CA PHE A 191 -9.57 -16.07 -0.31
C PHE A 191 -8.12 -15.83 0.12
N PHE A 192 -7.55 -14.78 -0.45
CA PHE A 192 -6.26 -14.24 -0.07
C PHE A 192 -6.38 -12.75 0.19
N ASP A 193 -5.88 -12.30 1.35
CA ASP A 193 -5.75 -10.89 1.68
C ASP A 193 -4.32 -10.42 1.41
N SER A 194 -4.17 -9.31 0.68
CA SER A 194 -2.88 -8.65 0.58
C SER A 194 -2.48 -8.05 1.93
N PRO A 195 -1.17 -7.85 2.21
CA PRO A 195 -0.75 -7.04 3.33
C PRO A 195 -1.38 -5.65 3.31
N GLU A 196 -1.42 -5.01 4.46
CA GLU A 196 -1.97 -3.66 4.58
C GLU A 196 -0.95 -2.60 4.18
N ALA A 197 -1.36 -1.66 3.34
CA ALA A 197 -0.65 -0.42 3.07
C ALA A 197 -1.25 0.72 3.89
N VAL A 198 -0.41 1.53 4.51
CA VAL A 198 -0.77 2.71 5.30
C VAL A 198 -0.32 3.95 4.55
N MET A 199 -1.20 4.91 4.39
CA MET A 199 -0.98 6.15 3.64
C MET A 199 -1.19 7.37 4.54
N VAL A 200 -0.30 8.33 4.40
CA VAL A 200 -0.34 9.64 5.08
C VAL A 200 -0.23 10.73 4.03
N PHE A 201 -0.99 11.80 4.21
CA PHE A 201 -0.85 13.03 3.44
C PHE A 201 -0.67 14.21 4.41
N THR A 202 0.23 15.14 4.07
CA THR A 202 0.40 16.38 4.79
C THR A 202 0.96 17.49 3.90
N GLU A 203 0.67 18.73 4.23
CA GLU A 203 1.24 19.94 3.61
C GLU A 203 2.35 20.57 4.47
N ASN A 204 2.68 19.93 5.60
CA ASN A 204 3.58 20.44 6.63
C ASN A 204 4.94 19.71 6.67
N GLY A 205 5.41 19.25 5.50
CA GLY A 205 6.73 18.67 5.34
C GLY A 205 6.88 17.23 5.83
N VAL A 206 8.09 16.69 5.64
CA VAL A 206 8.38 15.28 5.94
C VAL A 206 8.41 14.98 7.45
N GLY A 207 8.70 15.98 8.28
CA GLY A 207 8.67 15.84 9.74
C GLY A 207 7.26 15.58 10.26
N GLU A 208 6.24 16.29 9.76
CA GLU A 208 4.86 16.02 10.14
C GLU A 208 4.37 14.67 9.62
N MET A 209 4.70 14.30 8.38
CA MET A 209 4.44 12.97 7.86
C MET A 209 4.99 11.89 8.81
N SER A 210 6.22 12.01 9.25
CA SER A 210 6.85 11.09 10.20
C SER A 210 6.13 11.05 11.54
N ARG A 211 5.77 12.21 12.10
CA ARG A 211 5.02 12.30 13.36
C ARG A 211 3.65 11.66 13.28
N ILE A 212 2.94 11.80 12.14
CA ILE A 212 1.65 11.16 11.91
C ILE A 212 1.81 9.63 11.96
N PHE A 213 2.77 9.06 11.23
CA PHE A 213 3.04 7.62 11.29
C PHE A 213 3.36 7.15 12.71
N HIS A 214 4.20 7.87 13.45
CA HIS A 214 4.57 7.50 14.81
C HIS A 214 3.38 7.55 15.77
N ARG A 215 2.56 8.61 15.73
CA ARG A 215 1.34 8.70 16.55
C ARG A 215 0.36 7.56 16.23
N PHE A 216 0.16 7.30 14.95
CA PHE A 216 -0.74 6.25 14.50
C PHE A 216 -0.27 4.87 14.93
N TYR A 217 0.99 4.52 14.65
CA TYR A 217 1.51 3.19 15.00
C TYR A 217 1.62 2.94 16.50
N ASN A 218 1.91 3.94 17.29
CA ASN A 218 1.94 3.80 18.75
C ASN A 218 0.58 3.44 19.36
N ASN A 219 -0.52 3.76 18.68
CA ASN A 219 -1.87 3.55 19.19
C ASN A 219 -2.63 2.43 18.46
N ASN A 220 -2.28 2.13 17.23
CA ASN A 220 -3.10 1.32 16.32
C ASN A 220 -2.33 0.16 15.64
N LEU A 221 -1.09 -0.17 16.07
CA LEU A 221 -0.31 -1.29 15.52
C LEU A 221 0.30 -2.17 16.63
#